data_7868bf66b75a9ebeb711cc6bea87e437
#
_entry.id   7868bf66b75a9ebeb711cc6bea87e437
#
_cell.length_a   1.000
_cell.length_b   1.000
_cell.length_c   1.000
_cell.angle_alpha   90.00
_cell.angle_beta   90.00
_cell.angle_gamma   90.00
#
_symmetry.space_group_name_H-M   'P 1'
#
loop_
_entity.id
_entity.type
_entity.pdbx_description
1 polymer ?
#
loop_
_entity_poly.entity_id
_entity_poly.type
_entity_poly.pdbx_seq_one_letter_code
_entity_poly.pdbx_strand_id
1 'polypeptide(L)'
;MDWDKLRIFHAVADAGSLTHAGDKLNLSQSAVSRQIRGLEESLNTTLFHRHARGLILTEQGELLFDATIAMTKRLDTASARIRDSEDEVFGELKVTTTTGFGTLWLVPRLPKLYEQYPDLKIDLMLEERVLDLPMREADVAIRMKEPSQADLIRKKLMMIRMCLFATPDYLNENGTPGDIEDVKDHRLICQNTDSNQVGAGLNLVQHLMTYDIRSTLTVNNYYGVLQGVLNNLGIGVLPDYVTEDFPDLVQVLPEAESADVPVFLAYPEELRHSQRVSAFKDFVQEEIISYRKQLRDKQKS
;
A
#
# COMPACT_ATOMS: atom_id res chain seq x y z
N MET A 1 -34.80 14.79 7.38
CA MET A 1 -33.44 14.37 7.84
C MET A 1 -32.50 15.53 7.55
N ASP A 2 -31.75 16.01 8.53
CA ASP A 2 -30.88 17.18 8.42
C ASP A 2 -29.47 16.75 8.13
N TRP A 3 -28.80 17.33 7.12
CA TRP A 3 -27.46 16.99 6.71
C TRP A 3 -26.40 17.20 7.82
N ASP A 4 -26.51 18.28 8.58
CA ASP A 4 -25.60 18.57 9.67
C ASP A 4 -25.68 17.51 10.78
N LYS A 5 -26.87 17.00 11.07
CA LYS A 5 -27.05 15.93 12.05
C LYS A 5 -26.42 14.62 11.56
N LEU A 6 -26.53 14.30 10.25
CA LEU A 6 -25.88 13.11 9.68
C LEU A 6 -24.35 13.21 9.69
N ARG A 7 -23.80 14.39 9.39
CA ARG A 7 -22.36 14.66 9.45
C ARG A 7 -21.82 14.49 10.88
N ILE A 8 -22.56 15.01 11.86
CA ILE A 8 -22.19 14.87 13.28
C ILE A 8 -22.29 13.41 13.72
N PHE A 9 -23.36 12.71 13.32
CA PHE A 9 -23.52 11.28 13.60
C PHE A 9 -22.35 10.46 13.02
N HIS A 10 -22.00 10.69 11.76
CA HIS A 10 -20.86 10.03 11.10
C HIS A 10 -19.56 10.24 11.89
N ALA A 11 -19.24 11.48 12.27
CA ALA A 11 -18.05 11.80 13.04
C ALA A 11 -18.03 11.14 14.44
N VAL A 12 -19.20 11.00 15.09
CA VAL A 12 -19.32 10.31 16.38
C VAL A 12 -19.15 8.80 16.22
N ALA A 13 -19.73 8.21 15.18
CA ALA A 13 -19.58 6.79 14.87
C ALA A 13 -18.11 6.41 14.57
N ASP A 14 -17.45 7.21 13.73
CA ASP A 14 -16.03 7.05 13.39
C ASP A 14 -15.10 7.20 14.61
N ALA A 15 -15.36 8.20 15.46
CA ALA A 15 -14.53 8.46 16.65
C ALA A 15 -14.85 7.56 17.86
N GLY A 16 -15.98 6.87 17.90
CA GLY A 16 -16.47 6.11 19.06
C GLY A 16 -16.68 6.96 20.33
N SER A 17 -16.62 8.30 20.21
CA SER A 17 -16.62 9.26 21.33
C SER A 17 -17.22 10.60 20.94
N LEU A 18 -18.15 11.11 21.79
CA LEU A 18 -18.72 12.45 21.60
C LEU A 18 -17.68 13.57 21.76
N THR A 19 -16.70 13.38 22.64
CA THR A 19 -15.64 14.37 22.89
C THR A 19 -14.69 14.46 21.71
N HIS A 20 -14.15 13.33 21.24
CA HIS A 20 -13.25 13.31 20.09
C HIS A 20 -13.94 13.78 18.80
N ALA A 21 -15.23 13.44 18.60
CA ALA A 21 -16.00 13.98 17.49
C ALA A 21 -16.19 15.49 17.60
N GLY A 22 -16.42 16.00 18.80
CA GLY A 22 -16.51 17.43 19.06
C GLY A 22 -15.22 18.17 18.70
N ASP A 23 -14.08 17.62 19.08
CA ASP A 23 -12.75 18.18 18.74
C ASP A 23 -12.55 18.24 17.22
N LYS A 24 -12.86 17.16 16.49
CA LYS A 24 -12.80 17.12 15.02
C LYS A 24 -13.71 18.14 14.34
N LEU A 25 -14.87 18.43 14.93
CA LEU A 25 -15.91 19.30 14.36
C LEU A 25 -15.88 20.74 14.89
N ASN A 26 -14.98 21.08 15.81
CA ASN A 26 -14.95 22.33 16.55
C ASN A 26 -16.28 22.62 17.29
N LEU A 27 -16.89 21.60 17.89
CA LEU A 27 -18.11 21.64 18.65
C LEU A 27 -17.91 21.18 20.09
N SER A 28 -18.68 21.76 21.04
CA SER A 28 -18.69 21.22 22.40
C SER A 28 -19.34 19.83 22.45
N GLN A 29 -18.88 18.97 23.33
CA GLN A 29 -19.47 17.64 23.58
C GLN A 29 -20.99 17.70 23.83
N SER A 30 -21.47 18.75 24.55
CA SER A 30 -22.90 18.98 24.81
C SER A 30 -23.67 19.33 23.53
N ALA A 31 -23.06 20.07 22.60
CA ALA A 31 -23.66 20.38 21.30
C ALA A 31 -23.78 19.12 20.43
N VAL A 32 -22.71 18.34 20.35
CA VAL A 32 -22.70 17.05 19.66
C VAL A 32 -23.77 16.12 20.22
N SER A 33 -23.85 15.97 21.55
CA SER A 33 -24.85 15.11 22.21
C SER A 33 -26.31 15.54 21.91
N ARG A 34 -26.58 16.87 21.84
CA ARG A 34 -27.91 17.39 21.46
C ARG A 34 -28.27 17.05 20.02
N GLN A 35 -27.30 17.16 19.09
CA GLN A 35 -27.52 16.86 17.68
C GLN A 35 -27.80 15.37 17.46
N ILE A 36 -27.04 14.49 18.13
CA ILE A 36 -27.31 13.05 18.10
C ILE A 36 -28.69 12.73 18.63
N ARG A 37 -29.08 13.26 19.80
CA ARG A 37 -30.43 13.06 20.35
C ARG A 37 -31.51 13.55 19.39
N GLY A 38 -31.37 14.75 18.80
CA GLY A 38 -32.33 15.27 17.83
C GLY A 38 -32.38 14.45 16.52
N LEU A 39 -31.31 13.71 16.17
CA LEU A 39 -31.34 12.74 15.06
C LEU A 39 -32.13 11.50 15.47
N GLU A 40 -31.83 10.90 16.63
CA GLU A 40 -32.50 9.73 17.18
C GLU A 40 -34.02 9.97 17.34
N GLU A 41 -34.40 11.14 17.87
CA GLU A 41 -35.81 11.57 17.95
C GLU A 41 -36.47 11.69 16.58
N SER A 42 -35.81 12.26 15.58
CA SER A 42 -36.33 12.39 14.21
C SER A 42 -36.51 11.05 13.49
N LEU A 43 -35.73 10.04 13.85
CA LEU A 43 -35.79 8.69 13.30
C LEU A 43 -36.63 7.74 14.19
N ASN A 44 -37.07 8.20 15.36
CA ASN A 44 -37.74 7.42 16.38
C ASN A 44 -37.01 6.12 16.72
N THR A 45 -35.67 6.17 16.79
CA THR A 45 -34.82 5.02 17.11
C THR A 45 -33.52 5.48 17.80
N THR A 46 -32.88 4.57 18.56
CA THR A 46 -31.58 4.81 19.16
C THR A 46 -30.49 4.33 18.19
N LEU A 47 -29.44 5.13 18.02
CA LEU A 47 -28.34 4.83 17.11
C LEU A 47 -27.08 4.39 17.87
N PHE A 48 -26.99 4.72 19.16
CA PHE A 48 -25.84 4.36 20.00
C PHE A 48 -26.26 3.73 21.32
N HIS A 49 -25.54 2.68 21.71
CA HIS A 49 -25.50 2.19 23.09
C HIS A 49 -24.41 2.94 23.86
N ARG A 50 -24.75 3.43 25.03
CA ARG A 50 -23.81 4.13 25.94
C ARG A 50 -23.20 3.13 26.92
N HIS A 51 -21.90 2.92 26.87
CA HIS A 51 -21.15 2.07 27.79
C HIS A 51 -20.09 2.88 28.56
N ALA A 52 -19.62 2.36 29.67
CA ALA A 52 -18.55 2.99 30.45
C ALA A 52 -17.23 3.19 29.68
N ARG A 53 -17.04 2.46 28.57
CA ARG A 53 -15.86 2.51 27.70
C ARG A 53 -16.04 3.29 26.40
N GLY A 54 -17.21 3.91 26.15
CA GLY A 54 -17.50 4.67 24.96
C GLY A 54 -18.89 4.41 24.38
N LEU A 55 -19.04 4.78 23.09
CA LEU A 55 -20.25 4.59 22.32
C LEU A 55 -20.10 3.41 21.38
N ILE A 56 -21.13 2.56 21.33
CA ILE A 56 -21.21 1.44 20.37
C ILE A 56 -22.47 1.64 19.54
N LEU A 57 -22.39 1.44 18.23
CA LEU A 57 -23.54 1.53 17.33
C LEU A 57 -24.60 0.45 17.67
N THR A 58 -25.87 0.79 17.50
CA THR A 58 -26.95 -0.18 17.40
C THR A 58 -27.00 -0.74 15.98
N GLU A 59 -27.80 -1.79 15.73
CA GLU A 59 -28.04 -2.30 14.38
C GLU A 59 -28.53 -1.21 13.43
N GLN A 60 -29.45 -0.34 13.90
CA GLN A 60 -29.94 0.81 13.14
C GLN A 60 -28.84 1.87 12.98
N GLY A 61 -27.96 2.02 13.98
CA GLY A 61 -26.77 2.86 13.91
C GLY A 61 -25.77 2.39 12.84
N GLU A 62 -25.50 1.08 12.75
CA GLU A 62 -24.64 0.49 11.71
C GLU A 62 -25.21 0.73 10.32
N LEU A 63 -26.51 0.48 10.11
CA LEU A 63 -27.16 0.76 8.83
C LEU A 63 -27.04 2.23 8.41
N LEU A 64 -27.23 3.17 9.36
CA LEU A 64 -27.09 4.58 9.08
C LEU A 64 -25.63 4.98 8.86
N PHE A 65 -24.71 4.37 9.57
CA PHE A 65 -23.26 4.63 9.41
C PHE A 65 -22.79 4.23 8.01
N ASP A 66 -23.14 3.04 7.54
CA ASP A 66 -22.85 2.59 6.17
C ASP A 66 -23.41 3.56 5.12
N ALA A 67 -24.65 4.01 5.32
CA ALA A 67 -25.25 5.02 4.44
C ALA A 67 -24.48 6.34 4.45
N THR A 68 -24.05 6.83 5.63
CA THR A 68 -23.28 8.08 5.73
C THR A 68 -21.88 7.97 5.14
N ILE A 69 -21.21 6.81 5.26
CA ILE A 69 -19.96 6.50 4.56
C ILE A 69 -20.17 6.65 3.05
N ALA A 70 -21.19 6.00 2.48
CA ALA A 70 -21.47 6.07 1.05
C ALA A 70 -21.79 7.51 0.56
N MET A 71 -22.51 8.29 1.37
CA MET A 71 -22.82 9.69 1.07
C MET A 71 -21.56 10.57 1.09
N THR A 72 -20.74 10.45 2.12
CA THR A 72 -19.47 11.20 2.25
C THR A 72 -18.57 10.91 1.04
N LYS A 73 -18.42 9.63 0.68
CA LYS A 73 -17.69 9.19 -0.51
C LYS A 73 -18.19 9.88 -1.79
N ARG A 74 -19.51 9.92 -2.02
CA ARG A 74 -20.09 10.57 -3.22
C ARG A 74 -19.84 12.07 -3.26
N LEU A 75 -19.92 12.75 -2.11
CA LEU A 75 -19.64 14.19 -2.02
C LEU A 75 -18.15 14.50 -2.25
N ASP A 76 -17.26 13.68 -1.70
CA ASP A 76 -15.83 13.83 -1.93
C ASP A 76 -15.48 13.60 -3.40
N THR A 77 -16.13 12.60 -4.04
CA THR A 77 -16.02 12.39 -5.49
C THR A 77 -16.45 13.60 -6.29
N ALA A 78 -17.61 14.16 -5.98
CA ALA A 78 -18.12 15.34 -6.68
C ALA A 78 -17.19 16.55 -6.45
N SER A 79 -16.71 16.75 -5.22
CA SER A 79 -15.78 17.83 -4.87
C SER A 79 -14.41 17.67 -5.55
N ALA A 80 -13.92 16.43 -5.70
CA ALA A 80 -12.70 16.13 -6.45
C ALA A 80 -12.89 16.46 -7.93
N ARG A 81 -13.99 16.01 -8.55
CA ARG A 81 -14.30 16.31 -9.95
C ARG A 81 -14.44 17.82 -10.23
N ILE A 82 -15.02 18.57 -9.30
CA ILE A 82 -15.12 20.03 -9.43
C ILE A 82 -13.74 20.69 -9.37
N ARG A 83 -12.86 20.20 -8.50
CA ARG A 83 -11.48 20.69 -8.37
C ARG A 83 -10.57 20.24 -9.53
N ASP A 84 -10.75 19.02 -10.03
CA ASP A 84 -9.97 18.47 -11.15
C ASP A 84 -10.39 19.04 -12.52
N SER A 85 -11.35 19.98 -12.58
CA SER A 85 -11.74 20.67 -13.81
C SER A 85 -10.79 21.81 -14.23
N GLU A 86 -9.76 22.09 -13.44
CA GLU A 86 -8.67 23.02 -13.81
C GLU A 86 -7.54 22.24 -14.49
N ASP A 87 -6.97 22.78 -15.56
CA ASP A 87 -5.92 22.17 -16.40
C ASP A 87 -4.58 21.96 -15.68
N GLU A 88 -4.48 22.31 -14.41
CA GLU A 88 -3.25 22.25 -13.62
C GLU A 88 -3.22 21.02 -12.66
N VAL A 89 -2.05 20.38 -12.58
CA VAL A 89 -1.78 19.25 -11.70
C VAL A 89 -1.31 19.77 -10.34
N PHE A 90 -2.21 19.93 -9.39
CA PHE A 90 -1.91 20.41 -8.03
C PHE A 90 -2.72 19.68 -6.95
N GLY A 91 -2.32 19.88 -5.68
CA GLY A 91 -3.02 19.34 -4.52
C GLY A 91 -2.52 17.96 -4.08
N GLU A 92 -3.23 17.32 -3.17
CA GLU A 92 -2.82 16.07 -2.53
C GLU A 92 -3.30 14.85 -3.32
N LEU A 93 -2.41 13.87 -3.52
CA LEU A 93 -2.70 12.54 -4.07
C LEU A 93 -2.25 11.49 -3.05
N LYS A 94 -3.17 10.68 -2.58
CA LYS A 94 -2.89 9.57 -1.65
C LYS A 94 -2.53 8.32 -2.44
N VAL A 95 -1.30 7.87 -2.27
CA VAL A 95 -0.77 6.68 -2.95
C VAL A 95 -0.46 5.61 -1.93
N THR A 96 -0.87 4.37 -2.17
CA THR A 96 -0.50 3.24 -1.32
C THR A 96 0.29 2.19 -2.10
N THR A 97 1.31 1.63 -1.46
CA THR A 97 2.09 0.53 -2.01
C THR A 97 2.69 -0.31 -0.89
N THR A 98 3.33 -1.44 -1.23
CA THR A 98 4.10 -2.22 -0.26
C THR A 98 5.36 -1.46 0.17
N THR A 99 5.82 -1.69 1.40
CA THR A 99 7.00 -1.02 1.95
C THR A 99 8.22 -1.19 1.05
N GLY A 100 8.49 -2.41 0.58
CA GLY A 100 9.64 -2.68 -0.27
C GLY A 100 9.60 -1.93 -1.59
N PHE A 101 8.46 -1.97 -2.31
CA PHE A 101 8.34 -1.26 -3.59
C PHE A 101 8.35 0.26 -3.40
N GLY A 102 7.67 0.75 -2.39
CA GLY A 102 7.64 2.19 -2.09
C GLY A 102 9.01 2.76 -1.78
N THR A 103 9.75 2.12 -0.85
CA THR A 103 11.06 2.62 -0.40
C THR A 103 12.18 2.40 -1.41
N LEU A 104 12.20 1.25 -2.09
CA LEU A 104 13.34 0.85 -2.94
C LEU A 104 13.14 1.22 -4.41
N TRP A 105 11.89 1.36 -4.88
CA TRP A 105 11.64 1.65 -6.29
C TRP A 105 10.99 3.01 -6.52
N LEU A 106 9.92 3.33 -5.79
CA LEU A 106 9.10 4.52 -6.07
C LEU A 106 9.74 5.81 -5.52
N VAL A 107 10.08 5.85 -4.22
CA VAL A 107 10.60 7.07 -3.56
C VAL A 107 11.86 7.63 -4.22
N PRO A 108 12.87 6.83 -4.62
CA PRO A 108 14.06 7.35 -5.31
C PRO A 108 13.75 8.05 -6.64
N ARG A 109 12.59 7.77 -7.25
CA ARG A 109 12.16 8.33 -8.54
C ARG A 109 11.27 9.57 -8.41
N LEU A 110 10.65 9.81 -7.24
CA LEU A 110 9.76 10.95 -7.02
C LEU A 110 10.38 12.33 -7.31
N PRO A 111 11.71 12.58 -7.17
CA PRO A 111 12.26 13.86 -7.57
C PRO A 111 11.90 14.29 -8.99
N LYS A 112 11.89 13.35 -9.95
CA LYS A 112 11.49 13.63 -11.34
C LYS A 112 10.01 14.01 -11.48
N LEU A 113 9.14 13.43 -10.64
CA LEU A 113 7.71 13.80 -10.60
C LEU A 113 7.55 15.26 -10.15
N TYR A 114 8.30 15.66 -9.11
CA TYR A 114 8.25 17.04 -8.57
C TYR A 114 8.92 18.08 -9.48
N GLU A 115 9.87 17.67 -10.32
CA GLU A 115 10.39 18.52 -11.40
C GLU A 115 9.31 18.88 -12.43
N GLN A 116 8.40 17.93 -12.73
CA GLN A 116 7.32 18.13 -13.69
C GLN A 116 6.08 18.78 -13.04
N TYR A 117 5.78 18.42 -11.79
CA TYR A 117 4.57 18.84 -11.06
C TYR A 117 4.92 19.32 -9.64
N PRO A 118 5.49 20.52 -9.50
CA PRO A 118 5.99 21.02 -8.22
C PRO A 118 4.88 21.25 -7.17
N ASP A 119 3.64 21.50 -7.61
CA ASP A 119 2.48 21.74 -6.73
C ASP A 119 1.70 20.47 -6.38
N LEU A 120 2.12 19.32 -6.90
CA LEU A 120 1.56 18.02 -6.52
C LEU A 120 2.14 17.55 -5.18
N LYS A 121 1.28 17.21 -4.23
CA LYS A 121 1.68 16.65 -2.94
C LYS A 121 1.32 15.18 -2.89
N ILE A 122 2.30 14.30 -2.73
CA ILE A 122 2.09 12.86 -2.55
C ILE A 122 2.02 12.54 -1.05
N ASP A 123 0.91 11.94 -0.63
CA ASP A 123 0.76 11.25 0.66
C ASP A 123 0.98 9.75 0.40
N LEU A 124 2.19 9.26 0.72
CA LEU A 124 2.60 7.89 0.41
C LEU A 124 2.44 6.97 1.63
N MET A 125 1.47 6.08 1.56
CA MET A 125 1.20 5.08 2.59
C MET A 125 1.85 3.75 2.23
N LEU A 126 2.83 3.33 3.04
CA LEU A 126 3.56 2.06 2.91
C LEU A 126 2.89 0.99 3.76
N GLU A 127 2.06 0.17 3.13
CA GLU A 127 1.19 -0.79 3.80
C GLU A 127 1.22 -2.15 3.10
N GLU A 128 1.49 -3.21 3.86
CA GLU A 128 1.40 -4.58 3.35
C GLU A 128 -0.04 -5.07 3.24
N ARG A 129 -0.98 -4.48 3.97
CA ARG A 129 -2.41 -4.78 3.83
C ARG A 129 -3.02 -4.12 2.59
N VAL A 130 -4.05 -4.74 2.03
CA VAL A 130 -4.83 -4.12 0.94
C VAL A 130 -5.74 -3.06 1.54
N LEU A 131 -5.57 -1.81 1.08
CA LEU A 131 -6.46 -0.71 1.42
C LEU A 131 -7.70 -0.72 0.52
N ASP A 132 -8.81 -0.22 1.04
CA ASP A 132 -10.06 -0.10 0.28
C ASP A 132 -10.04 1.20 -0.53
N LEU A 133 -9.71 1.10 -1.82
CA LEU A 133 -9.69 2.25 -2.74
C LEU A 133 -11.10 2.81 -3.00
N PRO A 134 -12.13 1.99 -3.24
CA PRO A 134 -13.51 2.46 -3.26
C PRO A 134 -13.93 3.25 -2.02
N MET A 135 -13.44 2.94 -0.83
CA MET A 135 -13.71 3.68 0.41
C MET A 135 -12.76 4.86 0.64
N ARG A 136 -11.92 5.20 -0.35
CA ARG A 136 -10.97 6.33 -0.34
C ARG A 136 -9.94 6.29 0.80
N GLU A 137 -9.55 5.10 1.21
CA GLU A 137 -8.36 4.96 2.05
C GLU A 137 -7.11 5.42 1.29
N ALA A 138 -7.08 5.25 -0.06
CA ALA A 138 -6.10 5.84 -0.96
C ALA A 138 -6.73 6.15 -2.33
N ASP A 139 -6.10 7.05 -3.12
CA ASP A 139 -6.53 7.39 -4.48
C ASP A 139 -5.94 6.42 -5.51
N VAL A 140 -4.69 6.00 -5.32
CA VAL A 140 -3.96 5.08 -6.20
C VAL A 140 -3.26 4.01 -5.37
N ALA A 141 -3.29 2.77 -5.84
CA ALA A 141 -2.52 1.66 -5.27
C ALA A 141 -1.55 1.07 -6.29
N ILE A 142 -0.34 0.72 -5.82
CA ILE A 142 0.58 -0.17 -6.57
C ILE A 142 0.72 -1.46 -5.77
N ARG A 143 0.39 -2.61 -6.39
CA ARG A 143 0.33 -3.91 -5.70
C ARG A 143 0.93 -5.03 -6.55
N MET A 144 1.50 -6.06 -5.88
CA MET A 144 2.12 -7.25 -6.46
C MET A 144 1.13 -8.39 -6.69
N LYS A 145 -0.15 -8.07 -6.60
CA LYS A 145 -1.28 -8.95 -6.89
C LYS A 145 -2.37 -8.14 -7.55
N GLU A 146 -3.07 -8.74 -8.49
CA GLU A 146 -4.20 -8.05 -9.13
C GLU A 146 -5.28 -7.72 -8.10
N PRO A 147 -5.65 -6.42 -7.96
CA PRO A 147 -6.73 -6.03 -7.05
C PRO A 147 -8.05 -6.63 -7.47
N SER A 148 -8.79 -7.21 -6.52
CA SER A 148 -10.09 -7.88 -6.76
C SER A 148 -11.30 -6.99 -6.47
N GLN A 149 -11.09 -5.79 -5.89
CA GLN A 149 -12.18 -4.87 -5.58
C GLN A 149 -12.94 -4.45 -6.86
N ALA A 150 -14.24 -4.27 -6.74
CA ALA A 150 -15.07 -3.80 -7.85
C ALA A 150 -14.76 -2.32 -8.20
N ASP A 151 -15.18 -1.89 -9.38
CA ASP A 151 -15.11 -0.49 -9.84
C ASP A 151 -13.69 0.13 -9.83
N LEU A 152 -12.65 -0.70 -10.04
CA LEU A 152 -11.28 -0.24 -10.21
C LEU A 152 -10.81 -0.33 -11.66
N ILE A 153 -10.14 0.72 -12.11
CA ILE A 153 -9.26 0.65 -13.28
C ILE A 153 -7.96 -0.01 -12.82
N ARG A 154 -7.54 -1.05 -13.53
CA ARG A 154 -6.35 -1.84 -13.25
C ARG A 154 -5.42 -1.81 -14.44
N LYS A 155 -4.15 -1.54 -14.18
CA LYS A 155 -3.12 -1.56 -15.21
C LYS A 155 -1.93 -2.37 -14.74
N LYS A 156 -1.58 -3.42 -15.49
CA LYS A 156 -0.34 -4.17 -15.26
C LYS A 156 0.83 -3.30 -15.69
N LEU A 157 1.74 -3.05 -14.77
CA LEU A 157 2.89 -2.18 -14.97
C LEU A 157 4.12 -2.95 -15.46
N MET A 158 4.55 -3.94 -14.68
CA MET A 158 5.73 -4.74 -14.97
C MET A 158 5.64 -6.12 -14.32
N MET A 159 6.61 -6.97 -14.60
CA MET A 159 6.89 -8.21 -13.88
C MET A 159 8.19 -8.04 -13.11
N ILE A 160 8.24 -8.59 -11.92
CA ILE A 160 9.44 -8.71 -11.09
C ILE A 160 9.64 -10.17 -10.71
N ARG A 161 10.85 -10.54 -10.32
CA ARG A 161 11.16 -11.87 -9.80
C ARG A 161 11.80 -11.75 -8.43
N MET A 162 11.58 -12.75 -7.61
CA MET A 162 12.25 -12.86 -6.33
C MET A 162 13.48 -13.73 -6.52
N CYS A 163 14.62 -13.24 -6.07
CA CYS A 163 15.92 -13.88 -6.22
C CYS A 163 16.60 -13.96 -4.86
N LEU A 164 17.66 -14.78 -4.77
CA LEU A 164 18.50 -14.88 -3.60
C LEU A 164 19.67 -13.90 -3.71
N PHE A 165 19.87 -13.08 -2.68
CA PHE A 165 20.96 -12.11 -2.62
C PHE A 165 21.73 -12.19 -1.32
N ALA A 166 23.04 -11.95 -1.41
CA ALA A 166 23.91 -11.78 -0.27
C ALA A 166 24.97 -10.71 -0.55
N THR A 167 25.62 -10.21 0.48
CA THR A 167 26.80 -9.35 0.33
C THR A 167 28.03 -10.19 0.03
N PRO A 168 29.03 -9.64 -0.69
CA PRO A 168 30.33 -10.29 -0.89
C PRO A 168 31.00 -10.70 0.44
N ASP A 169 30.89 -9.84 1.46
CA ASP A 169 31.49 -10.10 2.78
C ASP A 169 30.89 -11.34 3.43
N TYR A 170 29.56 -11.46 3.42
CA TYR A 170 28.89 -12.65 3.94
C TYR A 170 29.34 -13.93 3.22
N LEU A 171 29.41 -13.87 1.87
CA LEU A 171 29.83 -15.04 1.07
C LEU A 171 31.30 -15.40 1.27
N ASN A 172 32.17 -14.42 1.48
CA ASN A 172 33.59 -14.66 1.80
C ASN A 172 33.79 -15.39 3.14
N GLU A 173 32.94 -15.05 4.13
CA GLU A 173 33.02 -15.64 5.48
C GLU A 173 32.33 -17.00 5.58
N ASN A 174 31.23 -17.21 4.86
CA ASN A 174 30.35 -18.37 5.05
C ASN A 174 30.34 -19.32 3.84
N GLY A 175 31.05 -18.98 2.76
CA GLY A 175 31.00 -19.71 1.49
C GLY A 175 29.86 -19.27 0.58
N THR A 176 29.95 -19.68 -0.69
CA THR A 176 28.89 -19.46 -1.70
C THR A 176 28.20 -20.78 -1.96
N PRO A 177 26.88 -20.92 -1.80
CA PRO A 177 26.17 -22.15 -2.09
C PRO A 177 26.29 -22.50 -3.56
N GLY A 178 26.63 -23.76 -3.86
CA GLY A 178 26.77 -24.27 -5.22
C GLY A 178 25.47 -24.77 -5.81
N ASP A 179 24.53 -25.17 -4.96
CA ASP A 179 23.19 -25.58 -5.34
C ASP A 179 22.15 -25.17 -4.28
N ILE A 180 20.88 -25.49 -4.52
CA ILE A 180 19.79 -25.07 -3.63
C ILE A 180 19.83 -25.78 -2.27
N GLU A 181 20.38 -26.99 -2.19
CA GLU A 181 20.49 -27.77 -0.94
C GLU A 181 21.53 -27.15 0.00
N ASP A 182 22.56 -26.53 -0.53
CA ASP A 182 23.61 -25.87 0.25
C ASP A 182 23.05 -24.66 1.04
N VAL A 183 21.93 -24.07 0.59
CA VAL A 183 21.29 -22.93 1.28
C VAL A 183 20.88 -23.28 2.72
N LYS A 184 20.70 -24.57 3.03
CA LYS A 184 20.38 -25.01 4.42
C LYS A 184 21.50 -24.72 5.42
N ASP A 185 22.75 -24.63 4.94
CA ASP A 185 23.92 -24.34 5.77
C ASP A 185 24.13 -22.83 5.98
N HIS A 186 23.29 -22.01 5.34
CA HIS A 186 23.29 -20.56 5.44
C HIS A 186 22.09 -20.03 6.27
N ARG A 187 22.23 -18.80 6.77
CA ARG A 187 21.10 -18.08 7.34
C ARG A 187 20.24 -17.54 6.22
N LEU A 188 18.95 -17.88 6.23
CA LEU A 188 17.99 -17.40 5.24
C LEU A 188 17.10 -16.32 5.84
N ILE A 189 16.94 -15.19 5.14
CA ILE A 189 16.11 -14.07 5.52
C ILE A 189 14.97 -13.95 4.52
N CYS A 190 13.72 -14.03 4.98
CA CYS A 190 12.54 -13.99 4.12
C CYS A 190 11.49 -13.00 4.61
N GLN A 191 10.63 -12.57 3.70
CA GLN A 191 9.39 -11.95 4.12
C GLN A 191 8.44 -13.00 4.70
N ASN A 192 7.66 -12.62 5.74
CA ASN A 192 6.62 -13.48 6.30
C ASN A 192 5.58 -13.83 5.24
N THR A 193 5.24 -15.12 5.14
CA THR A 193 4.31 -15.66 4.15
C THR A 193 2.83 -15.35 4.42
N ASP A 194 2.50 -14.87 5.62
CA ASP A 194 1.12 -14.51 6.00
C ASP A 194 0.59 -13.24 5.31
N SER A 195 1.46 -12.49 4.60
CA SER A 195 1.01 -11.33 3.84
C SER A 195 0.27 -11.77 2.58
N ASN A 196 -1.02 -11.47 2.49
CA ASN A 196 -1.90 -11.73 1.33
C ASN A 196 -1.44 -11.06 0.00
N GLN A 197 -0.30 -10.37 0.00
CA GLN A 197 0.20 -9.56 -1.12
C GLN A 197 1.12 -10.30 -2.08
N VAL A 198 1.70 -11.44 -1.69
CA VAL A 198 2.84 -12.02 -2.42
C VAL A 198 2.49 -13.40 -3.00
N GLY A 199 1.44 -13.47 -3.83
CA GLY A 199 1.02 -14.76 -4.40
C GLY A 199 2.14 -15.53 -5.13
N ALA A 200 2.71 -14.96 -6.20
CA ALA A 200 3.71 -15.65 -7.02
C ALA A 200 5.13 -15.61 -6.44
N GLY A 201 5.49 -14.55 -5.70
CA GLY A 201 6.82 -14.44 -5.06
C GLY A 201 7.06 -15.46 -3.93
N LEU A 202 5.99 -16.03 -3.36
CA LEU A 202 6.07 -17.11 -2.36
C LEU A 202 6.60 -18.42 -2.95
N ASN A 203 6.52 -18.63 -4.26
CA ASN A 203 6.92 -19.89 -4.88
C ASN A 203 8.39 -20.21 -4.60
N LEU A 204 9.28 -19.21 -4.60
CA LEU A 204 10.69 -19.43 -4.27
C LEU A 204 10.85 -19.85 -2.80
N VAL A 205 10.22 -19.15 -1.86
CA VAL A 205 10.28 -19.51 -0.43
C VAL A 205 9.67 -20.89 -0.18
N GLN A 206 8.54 -21.21 -0.81
CA GLN A 206 7.93 -22.54 -0.72
C GLN A 206 8.82 -23.62 -1.33
N HIS A 207 9.50 -23.33 -2.43
CA HIS A 207 10.46 -24.24 -3.03
C HIS A 207 11.65 -24.51 -2.09
N LEU A 208 12.21 -23.49 -1.47
CA LEU A 208 13.25 -23.64 -0.45
C LEU A 208 12.79 -24.51 0.72
N MET A 209 11.54 -24.36 1.16
CA MET A 209 10.96 -25.18 2.23
C MET A 209 10.86 -26.68 1.86
N THR A 210 10.80 -27.05 0.57
CA THR A 210 10.79 -28.46 0.15
C THR A 210 12.14 -29.15 0.42
N TYR A 211 13.23 -28.39 0.57
CA TYR A 211 14.56 -28.87 0.95
C TYR A 211 14.83 -28.76 2.47
N ASP A 212 13.79 -28.61 3.29
CA ASP A 212 13.85 -28.34 4.74
C ASP A 212 14.69 -27.08 5.10
N ILE A 213 14.83 -26.16 4.17
CA ILE A 213 15.50 -24.88 4.38
C ILE A 213 14.52 -23.96 5.10
N ARG A 214 14.90 -23.50 6.30
CA ARG A 214 14.07 -22.65 7.16
C ARG A 214 14.66 -21.27 7.27
N SER A 215 13.78 -20.27 7.27
CA SER A 215 14.20 -18.90 7.51
C SER A 215 14.73 -18.73 8.95
N THR A 216 15.91 -18.12 9.06
CA THR A 216 16.50 -17.71 10.34
C THR A 216 15.87 -16.43 10.86
N LEU A 217 15.51 -15.52 9.93
CA LEU A 217 14.80 -14.29 10.22
C LEU A 217 13.63 -14.12 9.25
N THR A 218 12.46 -13.82 9.78
CA THR A 218 11.29 -13.42 9.00
C THR A 218 10.90 -11.98 9.34
N VAL A 219 10.64 -11.18 8.30
CA VAL A 219 10.23 -9.78 8.42
C VAL A 219 8.97 -9.59 7.59
N ASN A 220 8.11 -8.64 7.94
CA ASN A 220 6.87 -8.42 7.23
C ASN A 220 7.00 -7.60 5.92
N ASN A 221 8.22 -7.15 5.56
CA ASN A 221 8.46 -6.35 4.36
C ASN A 221 9.87 -6.55 3.79
N TYR A 222 10.05 -6.29 2.49
CA TYR A 222 11.34 -6.49 1.80
C TYR A 222 12.42 -5.47 2.17
N TYR A 223 12.06 -4.29 2.66
CA TYR A 223 13.07 -3.35 3.15
C TYR A 223 13.80 -3.92 4.39
N GLY A 224 13.06 -4.54 5.30
CA GLY A 224 13.65 -5.22 6.45
C GLY A 224 14.52 -6.42 6.07
N VAL A 225 14.10 -7.20 5.05
CA VAL A 225 14.93 -8.29 4.50
C VAL A 225 16.23 -7.73 3.94
N LEU A 226 16.17 -6.66 3.13
CA LEU A 226 17.35 -5.99 2.58
C LEU A 226 18.31 -5.50 3.68
N GLN A 227 17.78 -4.88 4.74
CA GLN A 227 18.62 -4.45 5.86
C GLN A 227 19.34 -5.63 6.55
N GLY A 228 18.69 -6.77 6.67
CA GLY A 228 19.32 -7.98 7.16
C GLY A 228 20.47 -8.43 6.26
N VAL A 229 20.29 -8.44 4.94
CA VAL A 229 21.33 -8.78 3.96
C VAL A 229 22.51 -7.80 4.03
N LEU A 230 22.24 -6.50 3.96
CA LEU A 230 23.27 -5.45 3.98
C LEU A 230 24.12 -5.46 5.26
N ASN A 231 23.59 -6.00 6.36
CA ASN A 231 24.31 -6.17 7.62
C ASN A 231 24.91 -7.57 7.79
N ASN A 232 25.14 -8.30 6.69
CA ASN A 232 25.80 -9.61 6.68
C ASN A 232 25.09 -10.67 7.53
N LEU A 233 23.77 -10.55 7.72
CA LEU A 233 23.03 -11.52 8.53
C LEU A 233 22.85 -12.87 7.80
N GLY A 234 22.73 -12.86 6.47
CA GLY A 234 22.49 -14.05 5.68
C GLY A 234 22.12 -13.78 4.23
N ILE A 235 21.61 -14.82 3.57
CA ILE A 235 21.07 -14.77 2.22
C ILE A 235 19.61 -14.32 2.31
N GLY A 236 19.23 -13.29 1.56
CA GLY A 236 17.87 -12.75 1.55
C GLY A 236 17.11 -13.05 0.27
N VAL A 237 15.80 -13.34 0.39
CA VAL A 237 14.87 -13.41 -0.74
C VAL A 237 14.38 -12.00 -1.03
N LEU A 238 14.85 -11.39 -2.13
CA LEU A 238 14.61 -10.01 -2.49
C LEU A 238 14.13 -9.88 -3.95
N PRO A 239 13.40 -8.82 -4.30
CA PRO A 239 13.02 -8.56 -5.69
C PRO A 239 14.24 -8.17 -6.53
N ASP A 240 14.21 -8.56 -7.80
CA ASP A 240 15.29 -8.36 -8.77
C ASP A 240 15.67 -6.88 -9.00
N TYR A 241 14.76 -5.95 -8.79
CA TYR A 241 15.03 -4.51 -8.94
C TYR A 241 15.95 -3.93 -7.84
N VAL A 242 16.20 -4.65 -6.76
CA VAL A 242 17.04 -4.17 -5.65
C VAL A 242 18.48 -3.88 -6.10
N THR A 243 18.97 -4.58 -7.13
CA THR A 243 20.34 -4.42 -7.64
C THR A 243 20.58 -3.09 -8.38
N GLU A 244 19.53 -2.31 -8.65
CA GLU A 244 19.69 -0.97 -9.25
C GLU A 244 20.38 -0.01 -8.27
N ASP A 245 19.91 0.01 -7.02
CA ASP A 245 20.44 0.88 -5.97
C ASP A 245 21.54 0.22 -5.14
N PHE A 246 21.64 -1.12 -5.19
CA PHE A 246 22.61 -1.92 -4.46
C PHE A 246 23.40 -2.86 -5.41
N PRO A 247 24.22 -2.30 -6.31
CA PRO A 247 24.91 -3.07 -7.34
C PRO A 247 25.96 -4.06 -6.80
N ASP A 248 26.42 -3.86 -5.55
CA ASP A 248 27.38 -4.73 -4.89
C ASP A 248 26.75 -6.03 -4.35
N LEU A 249 25.42 -6.14 -4.32
CA LEU A 249 24.76 -7.37 -3.93
C LEU A 249 25.00 -8.46 -4.98
N VAL A 250 25.40 -9.63 -4.50
CA VAL A 250 25.61 -10.81 -5.33
C VAL A 250 24.33 -11.61 -5.39
N GLN A 251 23.83 -11.86 -6.60
CA GLN A 251 22.77 -12.84 -6.79
C GLN A 251 23.35 -14.25 -6.63
N VAL A 252 22.81 -14.97 -5.66
CA VAL A 252 23.20 -16.34 -5.35
C VAL A 252 22.25 -17.28 -6.08
N LEU A 253 22.78 -18.34 -6.70
CA LEU A 253 22.00 -19.32 -7.47
C LEU A 253 21.05 -18.64 -8.47
N PRO A 254 21.55 -18.02 -9.55
CA PRO A 254 20.71 -17.27 -10.48
C PRO A 254 19.56 -18.07 -11.12
N GLU A 255 19.68 -19.40 -11.15
CA GLU A 255 18.64 -20.33 -11.62
C GLU A 255 17.50 -20.54 -10.60
N ALA A 256 17.75 -20.22 -9.33
CA ALA A 256 16.77 -20.33 -8.24
C ALA A 256 16.00 -19.01 -8.07
N GLU A 257 15.14 -18.71 -9.02
CA GLU A 257 14.29 -17.52 -8.98
C GLU A 257 12.81 -17.88 -8.92
N SER A 258 11.97 -16.96 -8.45
CA SER A 258 10.53 -17.17 -8.40
C SER A 258 9.90 -17.14 -9.79
N ALA A 259 8.66 -17.62 -9.89
CA ALA A 259 7.80 -17.25 -11.00
C ALA A 259 7.61 -15.73 -11.06
N ASP A 260 7.27 -15.22 -12.23
CA ASP A 260 6.99 -13.81 -12.47
C ASP A 260 5.89 -13.26 -11.55
N VAL A 261 6.21 -12.21 -10.81
CA VAL A 261 5.29 -11.49 -9.93
C VAL A 261 4.79 -10.23 -10.64
N PRO A 262 3.49 -10.15 -10.96
CA PRO A 262 2.94 -8.97 -11.64
C PRO A 262 2.80 -7.79 -10.68
N VAL A 263 3.22 -6.61 -11.13
CA VAL A 263 2.97 -5.34 -10.45
C VAL A 263 1.81 -4.64 -11.16
N PHE A 264 0.79 -4.26 -10.38
CA PHE A 264 -0.39 -3.55 -10.87
C PHE A 264 -0.47 -2.16 -10.27
N LEU A 265 -0.90 -1.19 -11.08
CA LEU A 265 -1.44 0.08 -10.62
C LEU A 265 -2.96 0.01 -10.71
N ALA A 266 -3.64 0.43 -9.65
CA ALA A 266 -5.09 0.49 -9.62
C ALA A 266 -5.58 1.78 -8.98
N TYR A 267 -6.74 2.26 -9.43
CA TYR A 267 -7.44 3.42 -8.90
C TYR A 267 -8.93 3.32 -9.19
N PRO A 268 -9.82 3.96 -8.40
CA PRO A 268 -11.26 3.97 -8.63
C PRO A 268 -11.62 4.53 -10.01
N GLU A 269 -12.62 3.94 -10.70
CA GLU A 269 -13.12 4.41 -12.00
C GLU A 269 -13.53 5.90 -11.96
N GLU A 270 -14.03 6.37 -10.82
CA GLU A 270 -14.43 7.76 -10.61
C GLU A 270 -13.26 8.76 -10.71
N LEU A 271 -12.01 8.30 -10.49
CA LEU A 271 -10.79 9.10 -10.63
C LEU A 271 -10.16 9.03 -12.02
N ARG A 272 -10.83 8.38 -12.99
CA ARG A 272 -10.33 8.20 -14.36
C ARG A 272 -9.91 9.50 -15.04
N HIS A 273 -10.61 10.60 -14.73
CA HIS A 273 -10.37 11.91 -15.32
C HIS A 273 -9.59 12.86 -14.39
N SER A 274 -9.11 12.37 -13.25
CA SER A 274 -8.30 13.17 -12.34
C SER A 274 -6.91 13.42 -12.94
N GLN A 275 -6.56 14.70 -13.06
CA GLN A 275 -5.26 15.12 -13.59
C GLN A 275 -4.10 14.63 -12.71
N ARG A 276 -4.27 14.63 -11.38
CA ARG A 276 -3.27 14.12 -10.44
C ARG A 276 -3.03 12.64 -10.59
N VAL A 277 -4.10 11.85 -10.74
CA VAL A 277 -3.99 10.41 -10.98
C VAL A 277 -3.36 10.13 -12.33
N SER A 278 -3.73 10.89 -13.37
CA SER A 278 -3.14 10.74 -14.71
C SER A 278 -1.66 11.07 -14.70
N ALA A 279 -1.25 12.21 -14.12
CA ALA A 279 0.15 12.61 -14.01
C ALA A 279 0.99 11.56 -13.27
N PHE A 280 0.52 11.08 -12.12
CA PHE A 280 1.22 10.03 -11.37
C PHE A 280 1.29 8.71 -12.13
N LYS A 281 0.20 8.28 -12.75
CA LYS A 281 0.16 7.07 -13.56
C LYS A 281 1.14 7.14 -14.74
N ASP A 282 1.17 8.26 -15.46
CA ASP A 282 2.02 8.45 -16.64
C ASP A 282 3.50 8.50 -16.21
N PHE A 283 3.81 9.21 -15.13
CA PHE A 283 5.14 9.21 -14.51
C PHE A 283 5.62 7.79 -14.16
N VAL A 284 4.80 6.99 -13.46
CA VAL A 284 5.18 5.61 -13.08
C VAL A 284 5.43 4.76 -14.33
N GLN A 285 4.66 4.94 -15.40
CA GLN A 285 4.85 4.21 -16.66
C GLN A 285 6.15 4.60 -17.37
N GLU A 286 6.48 5.89 -17.40
CA GLU A 286 7.72 6.39 -17.99
C GLU A 286 8.94 5.86 -17.24
N GLU A 287 8.90 5.87 -15.91
CA GLU A 287 9.99 5.31 -15.09
C GLU A 287 10.16 3.80 -15.31
N ILE A 288 9.07 3.04 -15.48
CA ILE A 288 9.14 1.60 -15.81
C ILE A 288 9.72 1.37 -17.20
N ILE A 289 9.37 2.18 -18.19
CA ILE A 289 9.95 2.09 -19.54
C ILE A 289 11.44 2.36 -19.47
N SER A 290 11.86 3.39 -18.75
CA SER A 290 13.27 3.73 -18.53
C SER A 290 14.02 2.58 -17.84
N TYR A 291 13.48 2.05 -16.76
CA TYR A 291 14.03 0.91 -16.04
C TYR A 291 14.24 -0.33 -16.93
N ARG A 292 13.22 -0.70 -17.71
CA ARG A 292 13.32 -1.82 -18.65
C ARG A 292 14.38 -1.61 -19.72
N LYS A 293 14.58 -0.38 -20.17
CA LYS A 293 15.64 -0.06 -21.13
C LYS A 293 17.01 -0.27 -20.51
N GLN A 294 17.23 0.21 -19.30
CA GLN A 294 18.48 0.03 -18.57
C GLN A 294 18.82 -1.45 -18.33
N LEU A 295 17.83 -2.29 -17.97
CA LEU A 295 18.02 -3.72 -17.81
C LEU A 295 18.48 -4.40 -19.11
N ARG A 296 17.86 -4.04 -20.26
CA ARG A 296 18.26 -4.59 -21.57
C ARG A 296 19.68 -4.20 -21.97
N ASP A 297 20.08 -2.98 -21.64
CA ASP A 297 21.41 -2.47 -21.97
C ASP A 297 22.47 -3.15 -21.09
N LYS A 298 22.19 -3.41 -19.80
CA LYS A 298 23.05 -4.20 -18.90
C LYS A 298 23.23 -5.68 -19.33
N GLN A 299 22.20 -6.28 -19.94
CA GLN A 299 22.27 -7.68 -20.42
C GLN A 299 23.07 -7.85 -21.73
N LYS A 300 23.38 -6.75 -22.43
CA LYS A 300 24.16 -6.74 -23.68
C LYS A 300 25.63 -6.39 -23.49
N SER A 301 25.98 -5.94 -22.29
CA SER A 301 27.37 -5.59 -21.90
C SER A 301 28.04 -6.75 -21.18
#